data_584e157b33e8c37cd500b08c0f8a4a29
#
_entry.id   584e157b33e8c37cd500b08c0f8a4a29
#
_cell.length_a   1.000
_cell.length_b   1.000
_cell.length_c   1.000
_cell.angle_alpha   90.00
_cell.angle_beta   90.00
_cell.angle_gamma   90.00
#
_symmetry.space_group_name_H-M   'P 1'
#
loop_
_entity.id
_entity.type
_entity.pdbx_description
1 polymer ?
#
loop_
_entity_poly.entity_id
_entity_poly.type
_entity_poly.pdbx_seq_one_letter_code
_entity_poly.pdbx_strand_id
1 'polypeptide(L)'
;VRIKLKSNPFKLFENTPDSIQNVSNFPVTDNSNGNYLKSIIPIADMLEKGYVCPAAMNNDILHKVEYTSDYDKLYTKLVTHEGDKFSIALGSLGIHKNIHWEFQHEWRYILHFYPLDFNQDPGRVTTSVQIMANKLLHGLETQPFPFYDLQLDDTAFDQMEITLSPKISAGNRLIVKSLIEKYNPSALISESSLLGLI
;
A
#
# COMPACT_ATOMS: atom_id res chain seq x y z
N VAL A 1 0.09 20.26 -14.22
CA VAL A 1 -1.13 19.44 -14.24
C VAL A 1 -1.22 18.70 -12.90
N ARG A 2 -2.38 18.69 -12.26
CA ARG A 2 -2.72 17.86 -11.12
C ARG A 2 -3.74 16.83 -11.57
N ILE A 3 -3.53 15.57 -11.19
CA ILE A 3 -4.46 14.48 -11.45
C ILE A 3 -5.03 14.02 -10.11
N LYS A 4 -6.36 13.87 -10.03
CA LYS A 4 -7.05 13.33 -8.88
C LYS A 4 -7.79 12.07 -9.31
N LEU A 5 -7.54 10.99 -8.62
CA LEU A 5 -8.20 9.70 -8.77
C LEU A 5 -9.06 9.40 -7.53
N LYS A 6 -9.84 8.31 -7.59
CA LYS A 6 -10.50 7.77 -6.38
C LYS A 6 -9.45 7.37 -5.33
N SER A 7 -9.81 7.38 -4.05
CA SER A 7 -8.89 7.11 -2.93
C SER A 7 -8.35 5.69 -2.89
N ASN A 8 -9.09 4.73 -3.45
CA ASN A 8 -8.62 3.35 -3.64
C ASN A 8 -8.72 2.98 -5.12
N PRO A 9 -7.65 3.20 -5.91
CA PRO A 9 -7.65 2.90 -7.34
C PRO A 9 -7.23 1.46 -7.66
N PHE A 10 -6.93 0.62 -6.65
CA PHE A 10 -6.37 -0.70 -6.85
C PHE A 10 -7.42 -1.75 -7.13
N LYS A 11 -7.06 -2.73 -7.96
CA LYS A 11 -7.85 -3.92 -8.23
C LYS A 11 -7.98 -4.78 -6.98
N LEU A 12 -9.18 -5.29 -6.72
CA LEU A 12 -9.45 -6.25 -5.67
C LEU A 12 -9.47 -7.67 -6.25
N PHE A 13 -8.66 -8.54 -5.66
CA PHE A 13 -8.61 -9.96 -5.98
C PHE A 13 -9.46 -10.75 -4.98
N GLU A 14 -10.21 -11.71 -5.47
CA GLU A 14 -10.92 -12.69 -4.65
C GLU A 14 -9.99 -13.87 -4.36
N ASN A 15 -9.79 -14.18 -3.07
CA ASN A 15 -8.89 -15.24 -2.65
C ASN A 15 -9.73 -16.43 -2.22
N THR A 16 -9.71 -17.48 -3.02
CA THR A 16 -10.42 -18.73 -2.70
C THR A 16 -9.57 -19.61 -1.77
N PRO A 17 -10.19 -20.44 -0.90
CA PRO A 17 -9.44 -21.39 -0.08
C PRO A 17 -8.47 -22.26 -0.90
N ASP A 18 -8.91 -22.77 -2.02
CA ASP A 18 -8.09 -23.60 -2.91
C ASP A 18 -6.85 -22.87 -3.44
N SER A 19 -6.99 -21.59 -3.81
CA SER A 19 -5.86 -20.79 -4.31
C SER A 19 -4.77 -20.62 -3.26
N ILE A 20 -5.17 -20.49 -1.99
CA ILE A 20 -4.25 -20.33 -0.86
C ILE A 20 -3.61 -21.66 -0.47
N GLN A 21 -4.40 -22.73 -0.35
CA GLN A 21 -3.94 -24.06 0.06
C GLN A 21 -2.97 -24.69 -0.94
N ASN A 22 -3.10 -24.35 -2.22
CA ASN A 22 -2.19 -24.86 -3.26
C ASN A 22 -0.76 -24.32 -3.12
N VAL A 23 -0.54 -23.19 -2.46
CA VAL A 23 0.78 -22.54 -2.36
C VAL A 23 1.33 -22.50 -0.94
N SER A 24 0.49 -22.73 0.06
CA SER A 24 0.87 -22.60 1.48
C SER A 24 -0.01 -23.44 2.39
N ASN A 25 0.57 -23.88 3.51
CA ASN A 25 -0.18 -24.49 4.62
C ASN A 25 -0.85 -23.46 5.52
N PHE A 26 -1.09 -22.25 5.02
CA PHE A 26 -1.81 -21.21 5.76
C PHE A 26 -3.23 -21.71 6.13
N PRO A 27 -3.62 -21.61 7.41
CA PRO A 27 -4.93 -22.07 7.85
C PRO A 27 -6.03 -21.16 7.27
N VAL A 28 -6.73 -21.66 6.27
CA VAL A 28 -7.90 -20.98 5.71
C VAL A 28 -9.15 -21.56 6.35
N THR A 29 -9.93 -20.73 7.01
CA THR A 29 -11.28 -21.11 7.45
C THR A 29 -12.22 -21.00 6.25
N ASP A 30 -12.84 -22.12 5.89
CA ASP A 30 -13.88 -22.12 4.87
C ASP A 30 -15.09 -21.32 5.37
N ASN A 31 -15.25 -20.12 4.84
CA ASN A 31 -16.46 -19.34 5.04
C ASN A 31 -17.55 -19.89 4.11
N SER A 32 -18.31 -20.84 4.60
CA SER A 32 -19.40 -21.57 3.92
C SER A 32 -20.47 -20.69 3.24
N ASN A 33 -20.36 -19.37 3.33
CA ASN A 33 -21.30 -18.40 2.75
C ASN A 33 -20.82 -17.82 1.41
N GLY A 34 -19.75 -18.33 0.78
CA GLY A 34 -19.27 -17.85 -0.52
C GLY A 34 -18.64 -16.46 -0.52
N ASN A 35 -18.44 -15.84 0.64
CA ASN A 35 -17.73 -14.57 0.78
C ASN A 35 -16.23 -14.83 0.83
N TYR A 36 -15.58 -14.74 -0.33
CA TYR A 36 -14.13 -14.83 -0.42
C TYR A 36 -13.48 -13.58 0.17
N LEU A 37 -12.31 -13.78 0.81
CA LEU A 37 -11.49 -12.68 1.28
C LEU A 37 -10.99 -11.87 0.09
N LYS A 38 -11.21 -10.56 0.09
CA LYS A 38 -10.72 -9.64 -0.95
C LYS A 38 -9.46 -8.94 -0.49
N SER A 39 -8.51 -8.80 -1.40
CA SER A 39 -7.25 -8.07 -1.14
C SER A 39 -6.75 -7.38 -2.41
N ILE A 40 -5.95 -6.33 -2.25
CA ILE A 40 -5.30 -5.62 -3.38
C ILE A 40 -4.06 -6.34 -3.91
N ILE A 41 -3.60 -7.37 -3.19
CA ILE A 41 -2.53 -8.28 -3.60
C ILE A 41 -3.08 -9.69 -3.43
N PRO A 42 -2.99 -10.60 -4.44
CA PRO A 42 -3.38 -11.99 -4.26
C PRO A 42 -2.65 -12.60 -3.06
N ILE A 43 -3.39 -13.21 -2.15
CA ILE A 43 -2.79 -13.81 -0.93
C ILE A 43 -1.84 -14.93 -1.32
N ALA A 44 -2.20 -15.73 -2.33
CA ALA A 44 -1.34 -16.80 -2.84
C ALA A 44 0.04 -16.29 -3.26
N ASP A 45 0.11 -15.16 -3.97
CA ASP A 45 1.39 -14.57 -4.43
C ASP A 45 2.30 -14.15 -3.27
N MET A 46 1.69 -13.64 -2.19
CA MET A 46 2.44 -13.28 -0.99
C MET A 46 2.98 -14.51 -0.26
N LEU A 47 2.14 -15.51 -0.06
CA LEU A 47 2.48 -16.73 0.65
C LEU A 47 3.52 -17.58 -0.10
N GLU A 48 3.45 -17.63 -1.43
CA GLU A 48 4.45 -18.30 -2.26
C GLU A 48 5.85 -17.71 -2.07
N LYS A 49 5.91 -16.39 -1.82
CA LYS A 49 7.16 -15.67 -1.53
C LYS A 49 7.58 -15.75 -0.06
N GLY A 50 6.80 -16.40 0.81
CA GLY A 50 7.06 -16.47 2.26
C GLY A 50 6.75 -15.17 3.01
N TYR A 51 5.78 -14.39 2.53
CA TYR A 51 5.38 -13.10 3.13
C TYR A 51 3.88 -13.02 3.34
N VAL A 52 3.48 -12.13 4.25
CA VAL A 52 2.08 -11.68 4.38
C VAL A 52 2.03 -10.16 4.43
N CYS A 53 0.94 -9.59 3.93
CA CYS A 53 0.67 -8.16 3.97
C CYS A 53 -0.76 -7.91 4.48
N PRO A 54 -0.98 -7.82 5.80
CA PRO A 54 -2.33 -7.66 6.37
C PRO A 54 -3.05 -6.41 5.87
N ALA A 55 -2.33 -5.32 5.62
CA ALA A 55 -2.91 -4.08 5.09
C ALA A 55 -3.54 -4.27 3.70
N ALA A 56 -3.01 -5.19 2.89
CA ALA A 56 -3.58 -5.50 1.58
C ALA A 56 -5.01 -6.07 1.66
N MET A 57 -5.39 -6.67 2.79
CA MET A 57 -6.72 -7.26 3.02
C MET A 57 -7.74 -6.25 3.58
N ASN A 58 -7.28 -5.20 4.24
CA ASN A 58 -8.15 -4.25 4.93
C ASN A 58 -8.51 -3.01 4.09
N ASN A 59 -7.89 -2.82 2.92
CA ASN A 59 -8.02 -1.62 2.08
C ASN A 59 -7.71 -0.28 2.77
N ASP A 60 -7.27 -0.29 4.03
CA ASP A 60 -6.87 0.89 4.79
C ASP A 60 -5.35 1.09 4.65
N ILE A 61 -4.95 1.46 3.44
CA ILE A 61 -3.53 1.63 3.08
C ILE A 61 -3.16 3.08 2.79
N LEU A 62 -4.15 3.99 2.69
CA LEU A 62 -3.91 5.40 2.40
C LEU A 62 -3.85 6.20 3.70
N HIS A 63 -2.67 6.62 4.08
CA HIS A 63 -2.40 7.34 5.32
C HIS A 63 -1.98 8.77 5.07
N LYS A 64 -2.52 9.70 5.87
CA LYS A 64 -2.01 11.06 5.93
C LYS A 64 -0.69 11.06 6.67
N VAL A 65 0.33 11.72 6.12
CA VAL A 65 1.61 11.87 6.80
C VAL A 65 1.45 12.78 8.02
N GLU A 66 1.94 12.32 9.15
CA GLU A 66 2.03 13.08 10.39
C GLU A 66 3.37 13.78 10.49
N TYR A 67 3.36 15.11 10.58
CA TYR A 67 4.57 15.90 10.68
C TYR A 67 4.92 16.14 12.14
N THR A 68 6.18 15.89 12.50
CA THR A 68 6.63 15.94 13.90
C THR A 68 8.10 16.35 14.00
N SER A 69 8.48 16.91 15.14
CA SER A 69 9.87 17.09 15.55
C SER A 69 10.35 16.02 16.54
N ASP A 70 9.46 15.12 16.94
CA ASP A 70 9.75 14.03 17.87
C ASP A 70 10.69 13.01 17.21
N TYR A 71 11.88 12.87 17.78
CA TYR A 71 12.93 11.98 17.28
C TYR A 71 12.50 10.50 17.32
N ASP A 72 11.84 10.06 18.38
CA ASP A 72 11.44 8.66 18.56
C ASP A 72 10.36 8.25 17.53
N LYS A 73 9.49 9.19 17.12
CA LYS A 73 8.55 8.97 16.04
C LYS A 73 9.20 8.96 14.66
N LEU A 74 10.19 9.84 14.43
CA LEU A 74 10.92 9.91 13.16
C LEU A 74 11.81 8.69 12.92
N TYR A 75 12.36 8.11 13.99
CA TYR A 75 13.28 6.99 13.98
C TYR A 75 12.74 5.83 14.81
N THR A 76 11.50 5.43 14.52
CA THR A 76 10.79 4.36 15.23
C THR A 76 11.63 3.08 15.27
N LYS A 77 11.86 2.54 16.47
CA LYS A 77 12.45 1.22 16.64
C LYS A 77 11.43 0.16 16.23
N LEU A 78 11.75 -0.62 15.20
CA LEU A 78 10.87 -1.66 14.67
C LEU A 78 10.57 -2.76 15.65
N VAL A 79 11.60 -3.18 16.37
CA VAL A 79 11.52 -4.24 17.35
C VAL A 79 12.09 -3.71 18.66
N THR A 80 11.32 -3.80 19.71
CA THR A 80 11.78 -3.53 21.09
C THR A 80 11.73 -4.81 21.89
N HIS A 81 12.73 -5.01 22.74
CA HIS A 81 12.88 -6.18 23.59
C HIS A 81 12.92 -5.77 25.04
N GLU A 82 12.10 -6.40 25.88
CA GLU A 82 12.06 -6.16 27.32
C GLU A 82 11.90 -7.50 28.04
N GLY A 83 13.01 -7.99 28.63
CA GLY A 83 13.07 -9.34 29.19
C GLY A 83 12.80 -10.41 28.13
N ASP A 84 11.83 -11.28 28.37
CA ASP A 84 11.41 -12.33 27.43
C ASP A 84 10.32 -11.87 26.43
N LYS A 85 9.95 -10.59 26.49
CA LYS A 85 8.91 -10.03 25.62
C LYS A 85 9.52 -9.20 24.52
N PHE A 86 8.95 -9.27 23.33
CA PHE A 86 9.25 -8.36 22.23
C PHE A 86 7.99 -7.71 21.70
N SER A 87 8.15 -6.52 21.15
CA SER A 87 7.06 -5.79 20.50
C SER A 87 7.55 -5.34 19.12
N ILE A 88 6.66 -5.42 18.14
CA ILE A 88 6.92 -5.03 16.74
C ILE A 88 6.02 -3.85 16.40
N ALA A 89 6.63 -2.71 16.07
CA ALA A 89 5.93 -1.44 15.80
C ALA A 89 5.93 -1.07 14.30
N LEU A 90 5.58 -2.04 13.43
CA LEU A 90 5.58 -1.79 11.98
C LEU A 90 4.51 -0.77 11.55
N GLY A 91 3.39 -0.66 12.28
CA GLY A 91 2.32 0.28 11.96
C GLY A 91 2.72 1.75 12.01
N SER A 92 3.85 2.09 12.62
CA SER A 92 4.37 3.47 12.66
C SER A 92 5.30 3.80 11.49
N LEU A 93 5.70 2.81 10.70
CA LEU A 93 6.63 3.01 9.59
C LEU A 93 5.98 3.78 8.45
N GLY A 94 6.70 4.77 7.95
CA GLY A 94 6.27 5.54 6.79
C GLY A 94 5.20 6.59 7.07
N ILE A 95 4.64 6.66 8.29
CA ILE A 95 3.60 7.63 8.66
C ILE A 95 4.21 9.00 9.02
N HIS A 96 5.35 9.00 9.72
CA HIS A 96 5.94 10.24 10.24
C HIS A 96 6.94 10.87 9.27
N LYS A 97 6.99 12.20 9.30
CA LYS A 97 7.97 13.03 8.58
C LYS A 97 8.34 14.25 9.40
N ASN A 98 9.56 14.76 9.21
CA ASN A 98 10.02 15.94 9.92
C ASN A 98 9.11 17.14 9.63
N ILE A 99 8.79 17.94 10.68
CA ILE A 99 7.87 19.11 10.63
C ILE A 99 8.24 20.13 9.55
N HIS A 100 9.52 20.25 9.20
CA HIS A 100 9.97 21.15 8.13
C HIS A 100 9.40 20.82 6.74
N TRP A 101 8.82 19.63 6.57
CA TRP A 101 8.18 19.19 5.32
C TRP A 101 6.65 19.29 5.33
N GLU A 102 6.05 19.90 6.39
CA GLU A 102 4.61 19.99 6.55
C GLU A 102 3.89 20.66 5.38
N PHE A 103 4.57 21.58 4.69
CA PHE A 103 4.02 22.26 3.50
C PHE A 103 3.66 21.31 2.35
N GLN A 104 4.13 20.06 2.37
CA GLN A 104 3.82 19.07 1.33
C GLN A 104 2.43 18.48 1.48
N HIS A 105 1.83 18.47 2.69
CA HIS A 105 0.52 17.88 2.98
C HIS A 105 0.36 16.47 2.37
N GLU A 106 1.38 15.63 2.57
CA GLU A 106 1.57 14.36 1.88
C GLU A 106 0.61 13.28 2.38
N TRP A 107 0.17 12.43 1.45
CA TRP A 107 -0.54 11.18 1.72
C TRP A 107 0.25 10.03 1.10
N ARG A 108 0.29 8.88 1.77
CA ARG A 108 1.04 7.70 1.33
C ARG A 108 0.18 6.47 1.31
N TYR A 109 0.33 5.68 0.25
CA TYR A 109 -0.07 4.28 0.29
C TYR A 109 1.05 3.50 0.97
N ILE A 110 0.72 2.83 2.09
CA ILE A 110 1.71 2.11 2.91
C ILE A 110 1.32 0.64 2.99
N LEU A 111 2.24 -0.21 2.59
CA LEU A 111 2.11 -1.66 2.67
C LEU A 111 3.32 -2.22 3.42
N HIS A 112 3.06 -3.02 4.45
CA HIS A 112 4.11 -3.71 5.20
C HIS A 112 4.07 -5.19 4.88
N PHE A 113 5.17 -5.71 4.38
CA PHE A 113 5.35 -7.12 4.12
C PHE A 113 6.07 -7.79 5.29
N TYR A 114 5.44 -8.78 5.88
CA TYR A 114 5.97 -9.53 7.01
C TYR A 114 6.54 -10.84 6.51
N PRO A 115 7.81 -11.19 6.83
CA PRO A 115 8.42 -12.45 6.42
C PRO A 115 7.87 -13.61 7.25
N LEU A 116 6.67 -14.06 6.92
CA LEU A 116 5.96 -15.18 7.53
C LEU A 116 5.86 -16.32 6.55
N ASP A 117 6.68 -17.35 6.76
CA ASP A 117 6.66 -18.57 5.96
C ASP A 117 5.96 -19.71 6.73
N PHE A 118 4.73 -20.01 6.33
CA PHE A 118 3.93 -21.07 6.94
C PHE A 118 4.31 -22.47 6.48
N ASN A 119 5.17 -22.60 5.47
CA ASN A 119 5.61 -23.91 4.97
C ASN A 119 6.69 -24.53 5.85
N GLN A 120 7.43 -23.71 6.62
CA GLN A 120 8.50 -24.19 7.52
C GLN A 120 7.95 -24.94 8.73
N ASP A 121 6.76 -24.59 9.23
CA ASP A 121 6.12 -25.30 10.36
C ASP A 121 4.58 -25.26 10.19
N PRO A 122 4.05 -26.22 9.40
CA PRO A 122 2.63 -26.29 9.13
C PRO A 122 1.80 -26.40 10.42
N GLY A 123 0.88 -25.45 10.60
CA GLY A 123 -0.06 -25.45 11.73
C GLY A 123 0.44 -24.73 13.00
N ARG A 124 1.64 -24.17 13.02
CA ARG A 124 2.18 -23.42 14.17
C ARG A 124 2.47 -21.97 13.85
N VAL A 125 1.41 -21.18 13.75
CA VAL A 125 1.52 -19.71 13.53
C VAL A 125 2.45 -19.05 14.54
N THR A 126 2.46 -19.51 15.81
CA THR A 126 3.33 -18.98 16.87
C THR A 126 4.81 -19.14 16.54
N THR A 127 5.20 -20.31 16.01
CA THR A 127 6.60 -20.56 15.62
C THR A 127 7.02 -19.65 14.45
N SER A 128 6.17 -19.48 13.45
CA SER A 128 6.43 -18.59 12.31
C SER A 128 6.59 -17.13 12.76
N VAL A 129 5.76 -16.68 13.71
CA VAL A 129 5.88 -15.32 14.29
C VAL A 129 7.18 -15.15 15.10
N GLN A 130 7.61 -16.17 15.87
CA GLN A 130 8.88 -16.12 16.59
C GLN A 130 10.08 -16.06 15.65
N ILE A 131 10.06 -16.86 14.58
CA ILE A 131 11.09 -16.82 13.53
C ILE A 131 11.17 -15.44 12.89
N MET A 132 10.01 -14.88 12.51
CA MET A 132 9.92 -13.53 11.96
C MET A 132 10.51 -12.49 12.91
N ALA A 133 10.12 -12.53 14.20
CA ALA A 133 10.63 -11.59 15.20
C ALA A 133 12.14 -11.65 15.35
N ASN A 134 12.71 -12.87 15.38
CA ASN A 134 14.16 -13.05 15.43
C ASN A 134 14.86 -12.51 14.17
N LYS A 135 14.32 -12.77 12.99
CA LYS A 135 14.87 -12.22 11.73
C LYS A 135 14.89 -10.70 11.73
N LEU A 136 13.80 -10.06 12.13
CA LEU A 136 13.68 -8.60 12.20
C LEU A 136 14.61 -8.01 13.27
N LEU A 137 14.70 -8.65 14.45
CA LEU A 137 15.54 -8.18 15.56
C LEU A 137 17.04 -8.19 15.20
N HIS A 138 17.48 -9.18 14.47
CA HIS A 138 18.89 -9.35 14.11
C HIS A 138 19.23 -8.84 12.70
N GLY A 139 18.28 -8.23 11.99
CA GLY A 139 18.48 -7.72 10.63
C GLY A 139 18.87 -8.83 9.63
N LEU A 140 18.40 -10.05 9.88
CA LEU A 140 18.74 -11.23 9.06
C LEU A 140 17.87 -11.34 7.79
N GLU A 141 16.82 -10.51 7.70
CA GLU A 141 15.95 -10.52 6.55
C GLU A 141 16.43 -9.49 5.51
N THR A 142 16.49 -9.90 4.27
CA THR A 142 16.75 -9.04 3.13
C THR A 142 15.44 -8.66 2.44
N GLN A 143 15.43 -7.55 1.73
CA GLN A 143 14.29 -7.18 0.91
C GLN A 143 13.98 -8.30 -0.10
N PRO A 144 12.76 -8.89 -0.09
CA PRO A 144 12.45 -10.08 -0.88
C PRO A 144 12.40 -9.79 -2.39
N PHE A 145 12.07 -8.56 -2.74
CA PHE A 145 11.96 -8.07 -4.12
C PHE A 145 12.22 -6.56 -4.13
N PRO A 146 12.78 -6.00 -5.21
CA PRO A 146 13.14 -4.58 -5.29
C PRO A 146 11.89 -3.68 -5.38
N PHE A 147 10.78 -4.19 -5.89
CA PHE A 147 9.49 -3.50 -6.01
C PHE A 147 8.36 -4.53 -6.09
N TYR A 148 7.14 -4.08 -5.87
CA TYR A 148 5.93 -4.85 -6.10
C TYR A 148 4.94 -4.01 -6.91
N ASP A 149 4.50 -4.53 -8.06
CA ASP A 149 3.54 -3.85 -8.93
C ASP A 149 2.11 -4.10 -8.46
N LEU A 150 1.44 -3.04 -7.98
CA LEU A 150 0.01 -3.09 -7.68
C LEU A 150 -0.79 -2.89 -8.95
N GLN A 151 -1.73 -3.79 -9.21
CA GLN A 151 -2.66 -3.64 -10.33
C GLN A 151 -3.70 -2.58 -10.02
N LEU A 152 -3.96 -1.70 -10.98
CA LEU A 152 -5.06 -0.77 -10.89
C LEU A 152 -6.35 -1.46 -11.34
N ASP A 153 -7.46 -1.04 -10.75
CA ASP A 153 -8.80 -1.42 -11.20
C ASP A 153 -9.06 -0.80 -12.58
N ASP A 154 -9.76 -1.51 -13.46
CA ASP A 154 -10.07 -1.02 -14.82
C ASP A 154 -10.83 0.31 -14.81
N THR A 155 -11.59 0.58 -13.74
CA THR A 155 -12.31 1.84 -13.52
C THR A 155 -11.53 2.89 -12.73
N ALA A 156 -10.23 2.65 -12.48
CA ALA A 156 -9.40 3.55 -11.64
C ALA A 156 -9.35 4.98 -12.18
N PHE A 157 -9.43 5.12 -13.49
CA PHE A 157 -9.34 6.39 -14.19
C PHE A 157 -10.72 6.96 -14.62
N ASP A 158 -11.81 6.25 -14.33
CA ASP A 158 -13.15 6.76 -14.62
C ASP A 158 -13.40 8.06 -13.83
N GLN A 159 -13.91 9.09 -14.54
CA GLN A 159 -14.18 10.42 -13.97
C GLN A 159 -12.95 11.05 -13.25
N MET A 160 -11.75 10.69 -13.66
CA MET A 160 -10.54 11.33 -13.12
C MET A 160 -10.62 12.86 -13.33
N GLU A 161 -10.23 13.61 -12.27
CA GLU A 161 -10.21 15.06 -12.35
C GLU A 161 -8.80 15.55 -12.71
N ILE A 162 -8.71 16.38 -13.75
CA ILE A 162 -7.45 16.97 -14.22
C ILE A 162 -7.53 18.48 -14.06
N THR A 163 -6.69 19.03 -13.19
CA THR A 163 -6.55 20.49 -13.01
C THR A 163 -5.32 20.99 -13.78
N LEU A 164 -5.55 21.89 -14.70
CA LEU A 164 -4.49 22.51 -15.46
C LEU A 164 -3.73 23.55 -14.62
N SER A 165 -2.41 23.65 -14.80
CA SER A 165 -1.60 24.66 -14.11
C SER A 165 -2.02 26.08 -14.55
N PRO A 166 -1.98 27.07 -13.65
CA PRO A 166 -2.28 28.47 -14.01
C PRO A 166 -1.32 29.05 -15.05
N LYS A 167 -0.12 28.46 -15.17
CA LYS A 167 0.91 28.85 -16.15
C LYS A 167 1.09 27.86 -17.29
N ILE A 168 0.07 27.04 -17.58
CA ILE A 168 0.15 26.07 -18.69
C ILE A 168 0.17 26.80 -20.03
N SER A 169 1.11 26.43 -20.91
CA SER A 169 1.17 26.96 -22.28
C SER A 169 -0.03 26.48 -23.10
N ALA A 170 -0.42 27.23 -24.14
CA ALA A 170 -1.46 26.86 -25.06
C ALA A 170 -1.20 25.50 -25.73
N GLY A 171 0.05 25.22 -26.12
CA GLY A 171 0.46 23.94 -26.70
C GLY A 171 0.27 22.78 -25.73
N ASN A 172 0.76 22.90 -24.48
CA ASN A 172 0.59 21.85 -23.47
C ASN A 172 -0.87 21.63 -23.11
N ARG A 173 -1.69 22.69 -23.08
CA ARG A 173 -3.15 22.59 -22.89
C ARG A 173 -3.80 21.76 -24.00
N LEU A 174 -3.42 22.00 -25.25
CA LEU A 174 -3.94 21.24 -26.40
C LEU A 174 -3.53 19.77 -26.30
N ILE A 175 -2.27 19.48 -25.94
CA ILE A 175 -1.79 18.10 -25.74
C ILE A 175 -2.63 17.38 -24.69
N VAL A 176 -2.82 18.00 -23.50
CA VAL A 176 -3.62 17.37 -22.41
C VAL A 176 -5.04 17.08 -22.90
N LYS A 177 -5.71 18.04 -23.55
CA LYS A 177 -7.06 17.84 -24.07
C LYS A 177 -7.11 16.70 -25.09
N SER A 178 -6.20 16.66 -26.06
CA SER A 178 -6.16 15.60 -27.08
C SER A 178 -5.90 14.21 -26.48
N LEU A 179 -5.06 14.11 -25.44
CA LEU A 179 -4.84 12.84 -24.74
C LEU A 179 -6.09 12.37 -24.03
N ILE A 180 -6.82 13.27 -23.37
CA ILE A 180 -8.07 12.95 -22.68
C ILE A 180 -9.13 12.51 -23.68
N GLU A 181 -9.37 13.28 -24.74
CA GLU A 181 -10.34 12.93 -25.78
C GLU A 181 -10.05 11.55 -26.38
N LYS A 182 -8.78 11.20 -26.56
CA LYS A 182 -8.38 9.93 -27.17
C LYS A 182 -8.43 8.75 -26.21
N TYR A 183 -7.97 8.92 -24.97
CA TYR A 183 -7.70 7.79 -24.08
C TYR A 183 -8.63 7.70 -22.87
N ASN A 184 -9.23 8.81 -22.43
CA ASN A 184 -10.14 8.84 -21.29
C ASN A 184 -11.19 9.96 -21.41
N PRO A 185 -12.17 9.84 -22.32
CA PRO A 185 -13.18 10.88 -22.53
C PRO A 185 -14.09 11.11 -21.32
N SER A 186 -14.05 10.23 -20.28
CA SER A 186 -14.80 10.44 -19.04
C SER A 186 -14.09 11.40 -18.05
N ALA A 187 -12.83 11.76 -18.29
CA ALA A 187 -12.06 12.62 -17.39
C ALA A 187 -12.59 14.06 -17.42
N LEU A 188 -12.61 14.68 -16.23
CA LEU A 188 -13.05 16.05 -16.04
C LEU A 188 -11.85 17.00 -16.06
N ILE A 189 -11.89 18.02 -16.93
CA ILE A 189 -10.82 19.03 -17.02
C ILE A 189 -11.28 20.32 -16.33
N SER A 190 -10.45 20.87 -15.48
CA SER A 190 -10.67 22.17 -14.84
C SER A 190 -9.42 23.06 -14.91
N GLU A 191 -9.61 24.35 -14.84
CA GLU A 191 -8.53 25.31 -14.67
C GLU A 191 -8.16 25.43 -13.19
N SER A 192 -6.90 25.79 -12.92
CA SER A 192 -6.50 26.14 -11.55
C SER A 192 -7.24 27.37 -11.06
N SER A 193 -7.66 27.37 -9.79
CA SER A 193 -8.20 28.55 -9.12
C SER A 193 -7.20 29.72 -9.03
N LEU A 194 -5.92 29.45 -9.28
CA LEU A 194 -4.86 30.46 -9.31
C LEU A 194 -4.64 31.08 -10.71
N LEU A 195 -5.46 30.70 -11.70
CA LEU A 195 -5.37 31.26 -13.05
C LEU A 195 -5.58 32.80 -13.02
N GLY A 196 -4.60 33.53 -13.50
CA GLY A 196 -4.62 35.00 -13.50
C GLY A 196 -4.22 35.67 -12.18
N LEU A 197 -3.89 34.91 -11.14
CA LEU A 197 -3.43 35.41 -9.84
C LEU A 197 -1.89 35.36 -9.69
N ILE A 198 -1.21 34.55 -10.51
CA ILE A 198 0.24 34.32 -10.45
C ILE A 198 0.88 34.31 -11.85
#